data_4a1d413f2eb556c3c18bc65383d065a3
#
_entry.id   4a1d413f2eb556c3c18bc65383d065a3
#
_cell.length_a   1.000
_cell.length_b   1.000
_cell.length_c   1.000
_cell.angle_alpha   90.00
_cell.angle_beta   90.00
_cell.angle_gamma   90.00
#
_symmetry.space_group_name_H-M   'P 1'
#
loop_
_entity.id
_entity.type
_entity.pdbx_description
1 polymer ?
#
loop_
_entity_poly.entity_id
_entity_poly.type
_entity_poly.pdbx_seq_one_letter_code
_entity_poly.pdbx_strand_id
1 'polypeptide(L)'
;SMTFKIAQLAYEKGIPCLCAEVTVNPILVDWNKNVAARLPAWPGFKGMGAMENNGHQNYRDWQEMMGYHPYPQGDWVHARNGLFLTGEDFYRQSGGIFEEPDHYKNLFKIDTH
;
A
#
# COMPACT_ATOMS: atom_id res chain seq x y z
N SER A 1 1.88 15.31 8.05
CA SER A 1 0.57 14.85 8.51
C SER A 1 0.62 14.41 9.96
N MET A 2 -0.52 14.37 10.60
CA MET A 2 -0.64 13.94 12.00
C MET A 2 -0.16 12.50 12.20
N THR A 3 -0.45 11.63 11.23
CA THR A 3 -0.02 10.21 11.26
C THR A 3 1.49 10.08 11.45
N PHE A 4 2.28 10.81 10.67
CA PHE A 4 3.74 10.73 10.78
C PHE A 4 4.28 11.39 12.04
N LYS A 5 3.63 12.43 12.54
CA LYS A 5 4.00 13.03 13.83
C LYS A 5 3.79 12.08 14.99
N ILE A 6 2.66 11.36 15.00
CA ILE A 6 2.36 10.35 16.02
C ILE A 6 3.37 9.19 15.92
N ALA A 7 3.66 8.73 14.72
CA ALA A 7 4.61 7.64 14.51
C ALA A 7 6.02 8.02 14.98
N GLN A 8 6.46 9.25 14.72
CA GLN A 8 7.76 9.73 15.16
C GLN A 8 7.83 9.80 16.71
N LEU A 9 6.79 10.31 17.34
CA LEU A 9 6.73 10.37 18.81
C LEU A 9 6.73 8.97 19.42
N ALA A 10 5.99 8.03 18.82
CA ALA A 10 5.97 6.65 19.28
C ALA A 10 7.35 6.00 19.14
N TYR A 11 8.01 6.23 18.00
CA TYR A 11 9.38 5.73 17.78
C TYR A 11 10.35 6.20 18.85
N GLU A 12 10.31 7.49 19.18
CA GLU A 12 11.16 8.08 20.22
C GLU A 12 10.92 7.45 21.60
N LYS A 13 9.72 6.93 21.83
CA LYS A 13 9.34 6.26 23.08
C LYS A 13 9.46 4.73 23.01
N GLY A 14 9.98 4.19 21.91
CA GLY A 14 10.11 2.74 21.73
C GLY A 14 8.79 2.00 21.55
N ILE A 15 7.74 2.67 21.10
CA ILE A 15 6.41 2.10 20.90
C ILE A 15 6.25 1.71 19.42
N PRO A 16 6.02 0.42 19.10
CA PRO A 16 5.78 0.02 17.72
C PRO A 16 4.47 0.59 17.17
N CYS A 17 4.50 1.01 15.91
CA CYS A 17 3.30 1.46 15.19
C CYS A 17 3.05 0.59 13.99
N LEU A 18 1.79 0.34 13.67
CA LEU A 18 1.40 -0.32 12.44
C LEU A 18 0.33 0.51 11.72
N CYS A 19 0.24 0.33 10.41
CA CYS A 19 -0.82 0.90 9.61
C CYS A 19 -1.95 -0.13 9.56
N ALA A 20 -3.05 0.14 10.26
CA ALA A 20 -4.21 -0.75 10.29
C ALA A 20 -5.25 -0.28 9.28
N GLU A 21 -5.92 -1.26 8.66
CA GLU A 21 -7.06 -0.99 7.80
C GLU A 21 -8.20 -1.94 8.18
N VAL A 22 -9.43 -1.50 8.00
CA VAL A 22 -10.59 -2.34 8.32
C VAL A 22 -10.99 -3.09 7.09
N THR A 23 -11.27 -2.74 6.02
CA THR A 23 -11.61 -3.46 4.79
C THR A 23 -11.55 -2.47 3.63
N VAL A 24 -10.48 -2.51 2.89
CA VAL A 24 -10.26 -1.56 1.80
C VAL A 24 -9.98 -2.29 0.50
N ASN A 25 -10.28 -1.64 -0.61
CA ASN A 25 -9.98 -2.15 -1.94
C ASN A 25 -8.47 -2.06 -2.25
N PRO A 26 -7.99 -2.69 -3.33
CA PRO A 26 -6.55 -2.70 -3.63
C PRO A 26 -5.90 -1.31 -3.74
N ILE A 27 -6.63 -0.31 -4.23
CA ILE A 27 -6.09 1.05 -4.36
C ILE A 27 -5.77 1.63 -2.98
N LEU A 28 -6.68 1.46 -2.03
CA LEU A 28 -6.47 1.94 -0.66
C LEU A 28 -5.39 1.15 0.07
N VAL A 29 -5.25 -0.15 -0.24
CA VAL A 29 -4.13 -0.94 0.27
C VAL A 29 -2.79 -0.35 -0.20
N ASP A 30 -2.69 0.07 -1.46
CA ASP A 30 -1.48 0.70 -1.97
C ASP A 30 -1.16 2.02 -1.26
N TRP A 31 -2.18 2.81 -0.93
CA TRP A 31 -2.00 3.98 -0.07
C TRP A 31 -1.45 3.60 1.30
N ASN A 32 -2.01 2.56 1.91
CA ASN A 32 -1.56 2.10 3.22
C ASN A 32 -0.14 1.54 3.17
N LYS A 33 0.23 0.85 2.09
CA LYS A 33 1.63 0.42 1.87
C LYS A 33 2.58 1.61 1.84
N ASN A 34 2.19 2.71 1.17
CA ASN A 34 2.99 3.92 1.13
C ASN A 34 3.19 4.52 2.52
N VAL A 35 2.15 4.53 3.33
CA VAL A 35 2.25 5.00 4.72
C VAL A 35 3.14 4.06 5.52
N ALA A 36 2.85 2.76 5.50
CA ALA A 36 3.59 1.76 6.28
C ALA A 36 5.08 1.74 5.93
N ALA A 37 5.41 1.85 4.64
CA ALA A 37 6.79 1.83 4.19
C ALA A 37 7.60 3.04 4.65
N ARG A 38 6.93 4.13 4.99
CA ARG A 38 7.55 5.38 5.45
C ARG A 38 7.45 5.60 6.96
N LEU A 39 6.82 4.67 7.68
CA LEU A 39 6.82 4.70 9.13
C LEU A 39 8.21 4.31 9.67
N PRO A 40 8.59 4.81 10.85
CA PRO A 40 9.80 4.31 11.50
C PRO A 40 9.73 2.80 11.69
N ALA A 41 10.86 2.12 11.54
CA ALA A 41 10.93 0.68 11.74
C ALA A 41 10.59 0.31 13.19
N TRP A 42 10.04 -0.89 13.39
CA TRP A 42 9.79 -1.39 14.73
C TRP A 42 11.11 -1.55 15.49
N PRO A 43 11.10 -1.32 16.80
CA PRO A 43 12.29 -1.56 17.62
C PRO A 43 12.81 -2.99 17.41
N GLY A 44 14.10 -3.11 17.09
CA GLY A 44 14.74 -4.41 16.82
C GLY A 44 14.58 -4.93 15.39
N PHE A 45 13.80 -4.26 14.54
CA PHE A 45 13.61 -4.65 13.13
C PHE A 45 14.03 -3.51 12.21
N LYS A 46 15.01 -3.77 11.36
CA LYS A 46 15.48 -2.77 10.39
C LYS A 46 14.72 -2.89 9.08
N GLY A 47 14.23 -1.76 8.58
CA GLY A 47 13.62 -1.69 7.27
C GLY A 47 12.26 -2.36 7.13
N MET A 48 11.59 -2.62 8.23
CA MET A 48 10.24 -3.22 8.22
C MET A 48 9.20 -2.26 8.75
N GLY A 49 8.26 -1.88 7.90
CA GLY A 49 7.00 -1.30 8.33
C GLY A 49 5.96 -2.41 8.51
N ALA A 50 4.99 -2.19 9.37
CA ALA A 50 3.93 -3.15 9.61
C ALA A 50 2.58 -2.59 9.17
N MET A 51 1.78 -3.43 8.51
CA MET A 51 0.40 -3.10 8.16
C MET A 51 -0.51 -4.31 8.30
N GLU A 52 -1.76 -4.06 8.54
CA GLU A 52 -2.81 -5.06 8.52
C GLU A 52 -3.63 -4.88 7.24
N ASN A 53 -3.90 -5.97 6.54
CA ASN A 53 -4.70 -5.97 5.31
C ASN A 53 -5.75 -7.08 5.37
N ASN A 54 -7.02 -6.69 5.40
CA ASN A 54 -8.15 -7.60 5.41
C ASN A 54 -8.95 -7.61 4.09
N GLY A 55 -8.62 -6.74 3.16
CA GLY A 55 -9.38 -6.58 1.91
C GLY A 55 -9.47 -7.87 1.11
N HIS A 56 -8.37 -8.59 0.98
CA HIS A 56 -8.32 -9.83 0.19
C HIS A 56 -9.23 -10.94 0.71
N GLN A 57 -9.63 -10.88 1.98
CA GLN A 57 -10.56 -11.83 2.59
C GLN A 57 -12.01 -11.44 2.35
N ASN A 58 -12.29 -10.17 2.14
CA ASN A 58 -13.64 -9.61 2.12
C ASN A 58 -14.14 -9.27 0.72
N TYR A 59 -13.24 -9.09 -0.26
CA TYR A 59 -13.61 -8.80 -1.64
C TYR A 59 -13.52 -10.05 -2.51
N ARG A 60 -14.66 -10.46 -3.05
CA ARG A 60 -14.77 -11.65 -3.91
C ARG A 60 -13.83 -11.55 -5.13
N ASP A 61 -13.80 -10.40 -5.75
CA ASP A 61 -13.09 -10.19 -7.02
C ASP A 61 -11.70 -9.57 -6.81
N TRP A 62 -11.08 -9.83 -5.66
CA TRP A 62 -9.79 -9.26 -5.30
C TRP A 62 -8.72 -9.47 -6.36
N GLN A 63 -8.61 -10.70 -6.89
CA GLN A 63 -7.59 -11.02 -7.90
C GLN A 63 -7.82 -10.25 -9.20
N GLU A 64 -9.08 -10.11 -9.62
CA GLU A 64 -9.41 -9.29 -10.78
C GLU A 64 -9.07 -7.83 -10.54
N MET A 65 -9.42 -7.31 -9.37
CA MET A 65 -9.11 -5.93 -9.00
C MET A 65 -7.60 -5.68 -8.96
N MET A 66 -6.82 -6.63 -8.49
CA MET A 66 -5.36 -6.54 -8.50
C MET A 66 -4.80 -6.50 -9.93
N GLY A 67 -5.47 -7.13 -10.88
CA GLY A 67 -5.09 -7.07 -12.29
C GLY A 67 -5.22 -5.68 -12.92
N TYR A 68 -5.98 -4.78 -12.29
CA TYR A 68 -6.12 -3.39 -12.77
C TYR A 68 -5.01 -2.46 -12.27
N HIS A 69 -4.10 -2.97 -11.46
CA HIS A 69 -2.98 -2.18 -10.93
C HIS A 69 -2.11 -1.63 -12.07
N PRO A 70 -1.60 -0.38 -11.98
CA PRO A 70 -0.72 0.17 -13.02
C PRO A 70 0.60 -0.61 -13.17
N TYR A 71 1.03 -1.31 -12.13
CA TYR A 71 2.24 -2.15 -12.14
C TYR A 71 1.93 -3.54 -11.60
N PRO A 72 1.13 -4.36 -12.32
CA PRO A 72 0.63 -5.63 -11.75
C PRO A 72 1.75 -6.65 -11.47
N GLN A 73 2.94 -6.48 -12.04
CA GLN A 73 4.09 -7.35 -11.80
C GLN A 73 5.10 -6.77 -10.81
N GLY A 74 4.80 -5.62 -10.20
CA GLY A 74 5.70 -5.01 -9.21
C GLY A 74 5.85 -5.87 -7.95
N ASP A 75 7.05 -5.90 -7.41
CA ASP A 75 7.36 -6.70 -6.21
C ASP A 75 6.56 -6.25 -4.97
N TRP A 76 6.12 -5.01 -4.98
CA TRP A 76 5.31 -4.46 -3.87
C TRP A 76 3.82 -4.76 -3.99
N VAL A 77 3.37 -5.32 -5.11
CA VAL A 77 1.93 -5.50 -5.37
C VAL A 77 1.39 -6.75 -4.70
N HIS A 78 2.17 -7.82 -4.71
CA HIS A 78 1.76 -9.11 -4.17
C HIS A 78 2.59 -9.48 -2.95
N ALA A 79 1.92 -9.91 -1.89
CA ALA A 79 2.62 -10.40 -0.72
C ALA A 79 3.30 -11.74 -1.02
N ARG A 80 4.54 -11.89 -0.62
CA ARG A 80 5.30 -13.14 -0.70
C ARG A 80 5.81 -13.48 0.70
N ASN A 81 5.39 -14.61 1.23
CA ASN A 81 5.70 -15.01 2.60
C ASN A 81 5.29 -13.93 3.62
N GLY A 82 4.15 -13.30 3.38
CA GLY A 82 3.63 -12.25 4.25
C GLY A 82 4.31 -10.88 4.11
N LEU A 83 5.18 -10.71 3.12
CA LEU A 83 5.94 -9.47 2.93
C LEU A 83 5.65 -8.85 1.56
N PHE A 84 5.51 -7.51 1.56
CA PHE A 84 5.58 -6.70 0.35
C PHE A 84 7.00 -6.13 0.25
N LEU A 85 7.66 -6.35 -0.88
CA LEU A 85 9.02 -5.84 -1.09
C LEU A 85 8.96 -4.43 -1.65
N THR A 86 9.44 -3.45 -0.86
CA THR A 86 9.44 -2.04 -1.25
C THR A 86 10.86 -1.60 -1.59
N GLY A 87 11.25 -1.76 -2.85
CA GLY A 87 12.54 -1.33 -3.35
C GLY A 87 12.51 0.10 -3.88
N GLU A 88 13.60 0.49 -4.55
CA GLU A 88 13.75 1.83 -5.10
C GLU A 88 12.63 2.22 -6.06
N ASP A 89 12.19 1.29 -6.90
CA ASP A 89 11.10 1.54 -7.85
C ASP A 89 9.80 1.89 -7.15
N PHE A 90 9.50 1.20 -6.04
CA PHE A 90 8.34 1.53 -5.22
C PHE A 90 8.40 2.98 -4.73
N TYR A 91 9.52 3.37 -4.13
CA TYR A 91 9.64 4.72 -3.55
C TYR A 91 9.61 5.81 -4.60
N ARG A 92 10.25 5.58 -5.75
CA ARG A 92 10.29 6.55 -6.85
C ARG A 92 8.91 6.83 -7.43
N GLN A 93 8.07 5.80 -7.51
CA GLN A 93 6.75 5.88 -8.14
C GLN A 93 5.61 5.91 -7.13
N SER A 94 5.92 5.91 -5.84
CA SER A 94 4.94 5.75 -4.77
C SER A 94 4.00 4.57 -5.01
N GLY A 95 4.57 3.44 -5.47
CA GLY A 95 3.82 2.23 -5.76
C GLY A 95 2.81 2.35 -6.90
N GLY A 96 2.76 3.49 -7.59
CA GLY A 96 1.81 3.71 -8.69
C GLY A 96 0.49 4.35 -8.27
N ILE A 97 0.36 4.81 -7.03
CA ILE A 97 -0.93 5.35 -6.53
C ILE A 97 -1.38 6.64 -7.24
N PHE A 98 -0.46 7.34 -7.91
CA PHE A 98 -0.78 8.56 -8.66
C PHE A 98 -0.98 8.29 -10.15
N GLU A 99 -0.87 7.05 -10.59
CA GLU A 99 -1.07 6.70 -11.98
C GLU A 99 -2.46 6.12 -12.21
N GLU A 100 -3.07 6.52 -13.32
CA GLU A 100 -4.39 6.02 -13.69
C GLU A 100 -4.23 4.73 -14.48
N PRO A 101 -4.75 3.58 -13.99
CA PRO A 101 -4.70 2.32 -14.73
C PRO A 101 -5.46 2.39 -16.05
N ASP A 102 -4.99 1.67 -17.06
CA ASP A 102 -5.61 1.65 -18.39
C ASP A 102 -7.08 1.24 -18.35
N HIS A 103 -7.43 0.33 -17.45
CA HIS A 103 -8.83 -0.09 -17.25
C HIS A 103 -9.74 1.12 -16.98
N TYR A 104 -9.34 2.00 -16.05
CA TYR A 104 -10.14 3.17 -15.70
C TYR A 104 -10.07 4.27 -16.77
N LYS A 105 -8.91 4.44 -17.41
CA LYS A 105 -8.82 5.37 -18.55
C LYS A 105 -9.81 5.01 -19.64
N ASN A 106 -9.92 3.73 -19.95
CA ASN A 106 -10.81 3.26 -21.01
C ASN A 106 -12.29 3.44 -20.63
N LEU A 107 -12.63 3.24 -19.35
CA LEU A 107 -13.99 3.50 -18.88
C LEU A 107 -14.38 4.97 -18.99
N PHE A 108 -13.49 5.87 -18.58
CA PHE A 108 -13.79 7.31 -18.59
C PHE A 108 -13.80 7.91 -20.00
N LYS A 109 -13.07 7.35 -20.95
CA LYS A 109 -13.12 7.78 -22.35
C LYS A 109 -14.50 7.61 -22.98
N ILE A 110 -15.26 6.62 -22.55
CA ILE A 110 -16.61 6.36 -23.05
C ILE A 110 -17.56 7.46 -22.60
N ASP A 111 -17.36 8.03 -21.43
CA ASP A 111 -18.21 9.03 -20.81
C ASP A 111 -17.94 10.46 -21.32
N THR A 112 -16.84 10.69 -22.04
CA THR A 112 -16.46 12.01 -22.54
C THR A 112 -17.00 12.30 -23.96
N HIS A 113 -17.75 11.40 -24.51
CA HIS A 113 -18.41 11.55 -25.80
C HIS A 113 -19.91 11.86 -25.62
#